data_cf8cf98e5e4877c7e7d56a5888a65ed1
#
_entry.id   cf8cf98e5e4877c7e7d56a5888a65ed1
#
_cell.length_a   1.000
_cell.length_b   1.000
_cell.length_c   1.000
_cell.angle_alpha   90.00
_cell.angle_beta   90.00
_cell.angle_gamma   90.00
#
_symmetry.space_group_name_H-M   'P 1'
#
loop_
_entity.id
_entity.type
_entity.pdbx_description
1 polymer ?
#
loop_
_entity_poly.entity_id
_entity_poly.type
_entity_poly.pdbx_seq_one_letter_code
_entity_poly.pdbx_strand_id
1 'polypeptide(L)'
;MTEDQITKAVLAHWRALGLPGTLVASIPNMGARGQHGLTRGLPDLLVLSPELPVGFIELKTDKGRVRPEQQNFASMCDALEIHHAITRGRDEPIRILEQWNVVRKAA
;
A
#
# COMPACT_ATOMS: atom_id res chain seq x y z
N MET A 1 3.81 10.96 -12.27
CA MET A 1 2.97 11.21 -11.07
C MET A 1 3.84 11.24 -9.83
N THR A 2 3.51 12.11 -8.90
CA THR A 2 4.14 12.09 -7.57
C THR A 2 3.55 10.96 -6.74
N GLU A 3 4.22 10.60 -5.64
CA GLU A 3 3.67 9.58 -4.72
C GLU A 3 2.31 10.02 -4.16
N ASP A 4 2.14 11.30 -3.87
CA ASP A 4 0.86 11.82 -3.39
C ASP A 4 -0.25 11.66 -4.44
N GLN A 5 0.05 11.92 -5.69
CA GLN A 5 -0.90 11.71 -6.79
C GLN A 5 -1.26 10.24 -6.95
N ILE A 6 -0.28 9.35 -6.81
CA ILE A 6 -0.51 7.90 -6.86
C ILE A 6 -1.44 7.48 -5.71
N THR A 7 -1.14 7.93 -4.49
CA THR A 7 -1.97 7.66 -3.31
C THR A 7 -3.42 8.07 -3.56
N LYS A 8 -3.62 9.29 -4.02
CA LYS A 8 -4.97 9.81 -4.30
C LYS A 8 -5.70 8.99 -5.36
N ALA A 9 -4.98 8.61 -6.42
CA ALA A 9 -5.57 7.82 -7.51
C ALA A 9 -5.99 6.42 -7.03
N VAL A 10 -5.15 5.77 -6.23
CA VAL A 10 -5.44 4.43 -5.71
C VAL A 10 -6.63 4.46 -4.75
N LEU A 11 -6.68 5.44 -3.84
CA LEU A 11 -7.80 5.59 -2.92
C LEU A 11 -9.10 5.91 -3.67
N ALA A 12 -9.04 6.75 -4.70
CA ALA A 12 -10.21 7.06 -5.52
C ALA A 12 -10.71 5.81 -6.26
N HIS A 13 -9.79 4.99 -6.77
CA HIS A 13 -10.13 3.74 -7.43
C HIS A 13 -10.85 2.78 -6.47
N TRP A 14 -10.33 2.63 -5.27
CA TRP A 14 -10.97 1.79 -4.25
C TRP A 14 -12.36 2.33 -3.86
N ARG A 15 -12.51 3.64 -3.69
CA ARG A 15 -13.81 4.22 -3.37
C ARG A 15 -14.85 3.96 -4.45
N ALA A 16 -14.41 3.95 -5.71
CA ALA A 16 -15.30 3.70 -6.85
C ALA A 16 -15.61 2.23 -7.06
N LEU A 17 -14.63 1.35 -6.88
CA LEU A 17 -14.72 -0.06 -7.28
C LEU A 17 -14.44 -1.04 -6.15
N GLY A 18 -14.34 -0.57 -4.92
CA GLY A 18 -14.08 -1.44 -3.77
C GLY A 18 -15.18 -2.46 -3.53
N LEU A 19 -14.77 -3.65 -3.14
CA LEU A 19 -15.71 -4.72 -2.78
C LEU A 19 -16.20 -4.52 -1.35
N PRO A 20 -17.40 -5.02 -1.02
CA PRO A 20 -17.92 -4.91 0.35
C PRO A 20 -16.99 -5.55 1.39
N GLY A 21 -16.90 -4.94 2.56
CA GLY A 21 -16.10 -5.46 3.65
C GLY A 21 -14.61 -5.21 3.50
N THR A 22 -14.19 -4.36 2.57
CA THR A 22 -12.79 -4.04 2.35
C THR A 22 -12.46 -2.62 2.83
N LEU A 23 -11.18 -2.39 3.11
CA LEU A 23 -10.67 -1.07 3.48
C LEU A 23 -9.30 -0.87 2.87
N VAL A 24 -9.09 0.28 2.27
CA VAL A 24 -7.76 0.76 1.88
C VAL A 24 -7.57 2.10 2.56
N ALA A 25 -6.56 2.21 3.39
CA ALA A 25 -6.32 3.41 4.17
C ALA A 25 -4.86 3.84 4.08
N SER A 26 -4.65 5.15 4.01
CA SER A 26 -3.32 5.74 4.03
C SER A 26 -2.75 5.68 5.44
N ILE A 27 -1.49 5.29 5.56
CA ILE A 27 -0.76 5.30 6.84
C ILE A 27 0.03 6.62 6.90
N PRO A 28 -0.33 7.54 7.79
CA PRO A 28 0.39 8.81 7.88
C PRO A 28 1.73 8.60 8.56
N ASN A 29 2.79 8.60 7.78
CA ASN A 29 4.15 8.45 8.29
C ASN A 29 5.11 9.39 7.56
N MET A 30 4.68 10.62 7.36
CA MET A 30 5.39 11.61 6.56
C MET A 30 6.71 12.01 7.21
N GLY A 31 7.80 11.46 6.67
CA GLY A 31 9.14 11.87 7.00
C GLY A 31 9.66 11.46 8.37
N ALA A 32 8.83 11.10 9.31
CA ALA A 32 9.18 10.68 10.66
C ALA A 32 10.26 11.54 11.34
N ARG A 33 10.48 12.77 10.84
CA ARG A 33 11.54 13.65 11.34
C ARG A 33 11.11 14.33 12.62
N GLY A 34 11.80 14.04 13.72
CA GLY A 34 11.56 14.69 14.99
C GLY A 34 10.18 14.52 15.57
N GLN A 35 9.36 13.64 15.01
CA GLN A 35 8.03 13.34 15.52
C GLN A 35 8.07 12.04 16.30
N HIS A 36 7.60 12.11 17.54
CA HIS A 36 7.54 10.93 18.41
C HIS A 36 6.45 9.98 17.92
N GLY A 37 6.73 8.69 18.00
CA GLY A 37 5.76 7.65 17.67
C GLY A 37 5.69 7.27 16.19
N LEU A 38 6.46 7.94 15.32
CA LEU A 38 6.55 7.55 13.92
C LEU A 38 7.70 6.57 13.72
N THR A 39 7.46 5.56 12.88
CA THR A 39 8.44 4.52 12.59
C THR A 39 8.85 4.61 11.13
N ARG A 40 10.15 4.68 10.86
CA ARG A 40 10.66 4.67 9.50
C ARG A 40 10.40 3.33 8.82
N GLY A 41 10.08 3.37 7.56
CA GLY A 41 9.90 2.17 6.74
C GLY A 41 8.50 1.62 6.71
N LEU A 42 7.54 2.23 7.43
CA LEU A 42 6.15 1.84 7.30
C LEU A 42 5.64 2.10 5.88
N PRO A 43 4.81 1.21 5.35
CA PRO A 43 4.26 1.38 4.00
C PRO A 43 3.21 2.49 3.94
N ASP A 44 2.83 2.84 2.72
CA ASP A 44 1.86 3.93 2.48
C ASP A 44 0.42 3.53 2.75
N LEU A 45 0.06 2.28 2.47
CA LEU A 45 -1.32 1.82 2.55
C LEU A 45 -1.48 0.59 3.43
N LEU A 46 -2.54 0.60 4.22
CA LEU A 46 -3.06 -0.55 4.95
C LEU A 46 -4.27 -1.07 4.18
N VAL A 47 -4.35 -2.38 4.00
CA VAL A 47 -5.44 -3.03 3.26
C VAL A 47 -6.06 -4.12 4.11
N LEU A 48 -7.37 -4.11 4.22
CA LEU A 48 -8.15 -5.16 4.89
C LEU A 48 -9.19 -5.72 3.93
N SER A 49 -9.36 -7.03 3.94
CA SER A 49 -10.41 -7.67 3.17
C SER A 49 -10.81 -8.99 3.83
N PRO A 50 -12.01 -9.55 3.53
CA PRO A 50 -12.42 -10.82 4.11
C PRO A 50 -11.46 -11.97 3.83
N GLU A 51 -10.76 -11.96 2.71
CA GLU A 51 -9.81 -12.99 2.32
C GLU A 51 -8.37 -12.67 2.73
N LEU A 52 -8.15 -11.46 3.22
CA LEU A 52 -6.84 -10.94 3.54
C LEU A 52 -6.95 -10.14 4.83
N PRO A 53 -6.72 -10.75 6.00
CA PRO A 53 -6.89 -10.03 7.27
C PRO A 53 -6.13 -8.72 7.32
N VAL A 54 -4.90 -8.69 6.78
CA VAL A 54 -4.11 -7.47 6.68
C VAL A 54 -3.14 -7.57 5.52
N GLY A 55 -2.98 -6.47 4.79
CA GLY A 55 -1.98 -6.34 3.75
C GLY A 55 -1.43 -4.93 3.75
N PHE A 56 -0.23 -4.77 3.19
CA PHE A 56 0.44 -3.47 3.09
C PHE A 56 0.92 -3.24 1.67
N ILE A 57 0.81 -2.00 1.22
CA ILE A 57 1.33 -1.60 -0.09
C ILE A 57 2.22 -0.38 0.07
N GLU A 58 3.44 -0.49 -0.41
CA GLU A 58 4.36 0.63 -0.54
C GLU A 58 4.22 1.21 -1.94
N LEU A 59 3.98 2.51 -2.03
CA LEU A 59 3.79 3.21 -3.31
C LEU A 59 5.07 3.93 -3.69
N LYS A 60 5.54 3.70 -4.91
CA LYS A 60 6.72 4.36 -5.46
C LYS A 60 6.40 4.98 -6.82
N THR A 61 7.05 6.09 -7.13
CA THR A 61 7.10 6.57 -8.50
C THR A 61 7.96 5.62 -9.34
N ASP A 62 7.95 5.78 -10.66
CA ASP A 62 8.72 4.90 -11.54
C ASP A 62 10.21 4.90 -11.21
N LYS A 63 10.73 6.01 -10.70
CA LYS A 63 12.16 6.17 -10.40
C LYS A 63 12.45 6.24 -8.90
N GLY A 64 11.43 6.10 -8.05
CA GLY A 64 11.61 6.15 -6.61
C GLY A 64 12.43 4.98 -6.09
N ARG A 65 13.28 5.24 -5.09
CA ARG A 65 14.12 4.20 -4.51
C ARG A 65 13.41 3.55 -3.32
N VAL A 66 13.54 2.25 -3.23
CA VAL A 66 13.14 1.50 -2.02
C VAL A 66 14.23 1.70 -0.99
N ARG A 67 13.90 2.26 0.16
CA ARG A 67 14.86 2.51 1.23
C ARG A 67 15.12 1.22 2.03
N PRO A 68 16.29 1.11 2.66
CA PRO A 68 16.61 -0.08 3.46
C PRO A 68 15.56 -0.41 4.53
N GLU A 69 15.04 0.60 5.23
CA GLU A 69 14.01 0.38 6.25
C GLU A 69 12.69 -0.10 5.66
N GLN A 70 12.37 0.29 4.43
CA GLN A 70 11.19 -0.21 3.70
C GLN A 70 11.39 -1.67 3.29
N GLN A 71 12.59 -2.02 2.86
CA GLN A 71 12.94 -3.40 2.53
C GLN A 71 12.92 -4.28 3.77
N ASN A 72 13.40 -3.77 4.90
CA ASN A 72 13.35 -4.49 6.17
C ASN A 72 11.91 -4.78 6.59
N PHE A 73 11.02 -3.81 6.42
CA PHE A 73 9.59 -4.01 6.72
C PHE A 73 8.99 -5.10 5.81
N ALA A 74 9.30 -5.05 4.52
CA ALA A 74 8.83 -6.07 3.56
C ALA A 74 9.32 -7.47 3.97
N SER A 75 10.60 -7.58 4.35
CA SER A 75 11.16 -8.86 4.79
C SER A 75 10.50 -9.37 6.07
N MET A 76 10.17 -8.48 6.99
CA MET A 76 9.44 -8.84 8.21
C MET A 76 8.04 -9.36 7.87
N CYS A 77 7.34 -8.70 6.95
CA CYS A 77 6.03 -9.18 6.49
C CYS A 77 6.13 -10.59 5.89
N ASP A 78 7.14 -10.83 5.06
CA ASP A 78 7.35 -12.16 4.47
C ASP A 78 7.58 -13.21 5.55
N ALA A 79 8.41 -12.90 6.54
CA ALA A 79 8.70 -13.83 7.64
C ALA A 79 7.47 -14.12 8.49
N LEU A 80 6.57 -13.16 8.63
CA LEU A 80 5.33 -13.28 9.41
C LEU A 80 4.13 -13.72 8.56
N GLU A 81 4.35 -14.00 7.28
CA GLU A 81 3.31 -14.39 6.33
C GLU A 81 2.21 -13.32 6.19
N ILE A 82 2.62 -12.05 6.28
CA ILE A 82 1.74 -10.90 6.05
C ILE A 82 1.89 -10.45 4.61
N HIS A 83 0.78 -10.27 3.92
CA HIS A 83 0.80 -9.80 2.53
C HIS A 83 1.39 -8.40 2.45
N HIS A 84 2.32 -8.23 1.52
CA HIS A 84 3.02 -6.97 1.32
C HIS A 84 3.40 -6.85 -0.15
N ALA A 85 3.33 -5.63 -0.70
CA ALA A 85 3.76 -5.36 -2.06
C ALA A 85 4.44 -4.00 -2.14
N ILE A 86 5.54 -3.93 -2.88
CA ILE A 86 6.17 -2.67 -3.26
C ILE A 86 5.81 -2.46 -4.72
N THR A 87 5.14 -1.35 -5.01
CA THR A 87 4.54 -1.10 -6.33
C THR A 87 5.02 0.21 -6.91
N ARG A 88 5.02 0.29 -8.23
CA ARG A 88 5.44 1.49 -8.96
C ARG A 88 4.31 2.02 -9.83
N GLY A 89 4.16 3.34 -9.84
CA GLY A 89 3.10 3.98 -10.61
C GLY A 89 1.72 3.70 -10.04
N ARG A 90 0.70 3.97 -10.85
CA ARG A 90 -0.70 3.86 -10.48
C ARG A 90 -1.25 2.46 -10.71
N ASP A 91 -0.85 1.82 -11.80
CA ASP A 91 -1.49 0.58 -12.24
C ASP A 91 -1.07 -0.64 -11.42
N GLU A 92 0.18 -0.70 -10.98
CA GLU A 92 0.66 -1.84 -10.18
C GLU A 92 -0.10 -2.00 -8.86
N PRO A 93 -0.26 -0.94 -8.04
CA PRO A 93 -1.02 -1.10 -6.79
C PRO A 93 -2.48 -1.49 -7.05
N ILE A 94 -3.09 -0.99 -8.10
CA ILE A 94 -4.46 -1.37 -8.46
C ILE A 94 -4.54 -2.86 -8.82
N ARG A 95 -3.56 -3.39 -9.56
CA ARG A 95 -3.50 -4.83 -9.84
C ARG A 95 -3.35 -5.67 -8.57
N ILE A 96 -2.57 -5.20 -7.61
CA ILE A 96 -2.46 -5.88 -6.32
C ILE A 96 -3.82 -5.90 -5.61
N LEU A 97 -4.53 -4.78 -5.60
CA LEU A 97 -5.86 -4.73 -5.00
C LEU A 97 -6.84 -5.67 -5.72
N GLU A 98 -6.72 -5.82 -7.03
CA GLU A 98 -7.51 -6.80 -7.78
C GLU A 98 -7.14 -8.23 -7.36
N GLN A 99 -5.86 -8.55 -7.29
CA GLN A 99 -5.37 -9.87 -6.89
C GLN A 99 -5.79 -10.23 -5.46
N TRP A 100 -5.84 -9.24 -4.59
CA TRP A 100 -6.21 -9.45 -3.19
C TRP A 100 -7.73 -9.41 -2.97
N ASN A 101 -8.51 -9.31 -4.03
CA ASN A 101 -9.98 -9.24 -3.99
C ASN A 101 -10.49 -8.06 -3.15
N VAL A 102 -9.85 -6.93 -3.30
CA VAL A 102 -10.21 -5.67 -2.61
C VAL A 102 -11.05 -4.78 -3.51
N VAL A 103 -10.77 -4.80 -4.81
CA VAL A 103 -11.53 -4.05 -5.81
C VAL A 103 -11.98 -4.99 -6.94
N ARG A 104 -13.00 -4.55 -7.68
CA ARG A 104 -13.47 -5.28 -8.86
C ARG A 104 -12.36 -5.35 -9.89
N LYS A 105 -12.23 -6.50 -10.52
CA LYS A 105 -11.27 -6.69 -11.59
C LYS A 105 -11.74 -5.96 -12.84
N ALA A 106 -10.79 -5.41 -13.60
CA ALA A 106 -11.07 -4.83 -14.89
C ALA A 106 -11.66 -5.90 -15.83
N ALA A 107 -12.68 -5.49 -16.60
CA ALA A 107 -13.33 -6.38 -17.55
C ALA A 107 -12.40 -6.68 -18.75
#